data_da4c75b0d5881e1aa2d9ed6eb8520c39
#
_entry.id   da4c75b0d5881e1aa2d9ed6eb8520c39
#
_cell.length_a   1.000
_cell.length_b   1.000
_cell.length_c   1.000
_cell.angle_alpha   90.00
_cell.angle_beta   90.00
_cell.angle_gamma   90.00
#
_symmetry.space_group_name_H-M   'P 1'
#
loop_
_entity.id
_entity.type
_entity.pdbx_description
1 polymer ?
#
loop_
_entity_poly.entity_id
_entity_poly.type
_entity_poly.pdbx_seq_one_letter_code
_entity_poly.pdbx_strand_id
1 'polypeptide(L)'
;MNVDVLAIAAHPDDVEQTCGGTLIKMAEMGYRTGTLDLTAGDMGTRGSPEQRVAESEVAGKHMLLKWRGNLHFPDARLENTLAARMTLAVKIRELKPRVVILPYWEARHPDHYRASEIGFEACFLAGLRKLDEYSEPHRPFKILYASVYAEVKPSFIVDISAQFERRMTALLSYPSQYGETIEGGTLFPNEQEIRERLGAVARFYGNLIGVKYGEPFVVKEAMQIEDIVSMGSRSI
;
A
#
# COMPACT_ATOMS: atom_id res chain seq x y z
N MET A 1 7.65 0.83 18.28
CA MET A 1 7.44 -0.52 17.71
C MET A 1 8.04 -0.51 16.31
N ASN A 2 8.90 -1.45 15.93
CA ASN A 2 9.49 -1.43 14.60
C ASN A 2 8.69 -2.31 13.64
N VAL A 3 8.54 -1.88 12.39
CA VAL A 3 8.02 -2.68 11.28
C VAL A 3 9.13 -2.88 10.24
N ASP A 4 9.12 -4.00 9.53
CA ASP A 4 10.12 -4.26 8.48
C ASP A 4 9.63 -3.72 7.12
N VAL A 5 8.31 -3.83 6.86
CA VAL A 5 7.66 -3.31 5.66
C VAL A 5 6.48 -2.44 6.07
N LEU A 6 6.47 -1.18 5.63
CA LEU A 6 5.38 -0.22 5.84
C LEU A 6 4.77 0.15 4.49
N ALA A 7 3.50 -0.16 4.28
CA ALA A 7 2.74 0.39 3.15
C ALA A 7 2.00 1.66 3.60
N ILE A 8 2.15 2.72 2.81
CA ILE A 8 1.51 4.02 3.02
C ILE A 8 0.52 4.25 1.89
N ALA A 9 -0.70 4.63 2.22
CA ALA A 9 -1.75 4.88 1.25
C ALA A 9 -2.53 6.15 1.58
N ALA A 10 -3.34 6.63 0.65
CA ALA A 10 -4.21 7.78 0.86
C ALA A 10 -5.36 7.43 1.80
N HIS A 11 -6.05 6.30 1.54
CA HIS A 11 -7.27 5.92 2.23
C HIS A 11 -7.22 4.49 2.78
N PRO A 12 -8.02 4.17 3.81
CA PRO A 12 -8.28 2.80 4.20
C PRO A 12 -8.89 2.02 3.03
N ASP A 13 -8.38 0.84 2.74
CA ASP A 13 -8.64 -0.11 1.65
C ASP A 13 -7.66 -0.04 0.46
N ASP A 14 -6.96 1.06 0.21
CA ASP A 14 -6.00 1.18 -0.89
C ASP A 14 -4.88 0.12 -0.84
N VAL A 15 -4.33 -0.14 0.34
CA VAL A 15 -3.24 -1.11 0.51
C VAL A 15 -3.72 -2.52 0.21
N GLU A 16 -4.92 -2.87 0.64
CA GLU A 16 -5.58 -4.13 0.34
C GLU A 16 -5.73 -4.34 -1.17
N GLN A 17 -6.02 -3.26 -1.91
CA GLN A 17 -6.17 -3.29 -3.36
C GLN A 17 -4.85 -3.33 -4.13
N THR A 18 -3.78 -2.77 -3.59
CA THR A 18 -2.52 -2.57 -4.32
C THR A 18 -1.44 -3.61 -4.01
N CYS A 19 -1.18 -3.87 -2.71
CA CYS A 19 -0.07 -4.71 -2.26
C CYS A 19 -0.40 -5.59 -1.05
N GLY A 20 -1.69 -5.81 -0.76
CA GLY A 20 -2.15 -6.60 0.38
C GLY A 20 -1.63 -8.03 0.37
N GLY A 21 -1.58 -8.68 -0.80
CA GLY A 21 -1.04 -10.04 -0.95
C GLY A 21 0.45 -10.11 -0.61
N THR A 22 1.21 -9.11 -1.03
CA THR A 22 2.64 -9.00 -0.70
C THR A 22 2.85 -8.82 0.80
N LEU A 23 2.06 -7.95 1.48
CA LEU A 23 2.17 -7.77 2.93
C LEU A 23 1.83 -9.06 3.69
N ILE A 24 0.80 -9.78 3.27
CA ILE A 24 0.46 -11.10 3.84
C ILE A 24 1.63 -12.06 3.67
N LYS A 25 2.18 -12.18 2.46
CA LYS A 25 3.33 -13.06 2.18
C LYS A 25 4.54 -12.70 3.05
N MET A 26 4.86 -11.41 3.18
CA MET A 26 5.96 -10.97 4.05
C MET A 26 5.69 -11.32 5.52
N ALA A 27 4.46 -11.16 6.00
CA ALA A 27 4.08 -11.54 7.35
C ALA A 27 4.21 -13.06 7.58
N GLU A 28 3.80 -13.89 6.61
CA GLU A 28 3.96 -15.35 6.64
C GLU A 28 5.43 -15.78 6.66
N MET A 29 6.32 -14.98 6.05
CA MET A 29 7.77 -15.17 6.10
C MET A 29 8.41 -14.68 7.41
N GLY A 30 7.61 -14.16 8.35
CA GLY A 30 8.06 -13.70 9.67
C GLY A 30 8.46 -12.22 9.76
N TYR A 31 8.31 -11.44 8.69
CA TYR A 31 8.53 -9.99 8.74
C TYR A 31 7.36 -9.27 9.44
N ARG A 32 7.67 -8.18 10.13
CA ARG A 32 6.67 -7.31 10.74
C ARG A 32 6.17 -6.33 9.69
N THR A 33 4.93 -6.51 9.25
CA THR A 33 4.28 -5.65 8.28
C THR A 33 3.36 -4.64 8.97
N GLY A 34 3.19 -3.47 8.37
CA GLY A 34 2.28 -2.43 8.83
C GLY A 34 1.72 -1.60 7.70
N THR A 35 0.61 -0.92 7.96
CA THR A 35 -0.02 0.02 7.04
C THR A 35 -0.26 1.37 7.71
N LEU A 36 -0.12 2.45 6.94
CA LEU A 36 -0.40 3.81 7.37
C LEU A 36 -1.27 4.50 6.33
N ASP A 37 -2.51 4.76 6.70
CA ASP A 37 -3.42 5.53 5.88
C ASP A 37 -3.22 7.03 6.17
N LEU A 38 -3.15 7.87 5.16
CA LEU A 38 -2.95 9.31 5.36
C LEU A 38 -4.24 10.02 5.77
N THR A 39 -5.41 9.57 5.26
CA THR A 39 -6.74 10.11 5.58
C THR A 39 -7.63 9.02 6.15
N ALA A 40 -8.77 9.42 6.72
CA ALA A 40 -9.79 8.48 7.17
C ALA A 40 -10.84 8.15 6.09
N GLY A 41 -10.74 8.75 4.90
CA GLY A 41 -11.72 8.61 3.83
C GLY A 41 -13.06 9.29 4.16
N ASP A 42 -13.02 10.39 4.92
CA ASP A 42 -14.20 11.08 5.47
C ASP A 42 -15.01 11.85 4.43
N MET A 43 -14.45 12.10 3.24
CA MET A 43 -15.18 12.67 2.10
C MET A 43 -15.76 11.60 1.17
N GLY A 44 -15.55 10.32 1.48
CA GLY A 44 -16.12 9.23 0.70
C GLY A 44 -17.65 9.23 0.72
N THR A 45 -18.27 8.89 -0.41
CA THR A 45 -19.74 8.80 -0.55
C THR A 45 -20.34 7.72 0.36
N ARG A 46 -19.52 6.76 0.79
CA ARG A 46 -19.94 5.54 1.50
C ARG A 46 -19.21 5.37 2.82
N GLY A 47 -19.94 4.93 3.83
CA GLY A 47 -19.44 4.69 5.17
C GLY A 47 -19.12 5.97 5.94
N SER A 48 -19.02 5.84 7.26
CA SER A 48 -18.49 6.91 8.13
C SER A 48 -17.01 6.67 8.43
N PRO A 49 -16.26 7.71 8.87
CA PRO A 49 -14.87 7.53 9.32
C PRO A 49 -14.73 6.45 10.39
N GLU A 50 -15.69 6.38 11.35
CA GLU A 50 -15.68 5.39 12.43
C GLU A 50 -15.89 3.97 11.91
N GLN A 51 -16.79 3.79 10.94
CA GLN A 51 -17.01 2.51 10.28
C GLN A 51 -15.74 2.08 9.55
N ARG A 52 -15.14 2.95 8.74
CA ARG A 52 -13.92 2.64 7.98
C ARG A 52 -12.74 2.31 8.89
N VAL A 53 -12.62 2.95 10.05
CA VAL A 53 -11.60 2.59 11.07
C VAL A 53 -11.85 1.17 11.58
N ALA A 54 -13.06 0.83 11.99
CA ALA A 54 -13.39 -0.52 12.48
C ALA A 54 -13.16 -1.60 11.39
N GLU A 55 -13.58 -1.33 10.16
CA GLU A 55 -13.35 -2.20 9.00
C GLU A 55 -11.85 -2.41 8.73
N SER A 56 -11.07 -1.33 8.82
CA SER A 56 -9.62 -1.38 8.62
C SER A 56 -8.89 -2.24 9.67
N GLU A 57 -9.37 -2.24 10.91
CA GLU A 57 -8.84 -3.11 11.96
C GLU A 57 -9.10 -4.60 11.66
N VAL A 58 -10.28 -4.93 11.14
CA VAL A 58 -10.62 -6.30 10.72
C VAL A 58 -9.75 -6.71 9.53
N ALA A 59 -9.63 -5.85 8.50
CA ALA A 59 -8.76 -6.07 7.36
C ALA A 59 -7.31 -6.31 7.79
N GLY A 60 -6.80 -5.50 8.72
CA GLY A 60 -5.45 -5.65 9.27
C GLY A 60 -5.19 -7.01 9.92
N LYS A 61 -6.19 -7.58 10.61
CA LYS A 61 -6.09 -8.94 11.17
C LYS A 61 -6.00 -10.01 10.07
N HIS A 62 -6.80 -9.88 9.02
CA HIS A 62 -6.72 -10.78 7.87
C HIS A 62 -5.38 -10.67 7.14
N MET A 63 -4.80 -9.46 7.06
CA MET A 63 -3.48 -9.22 6.48
C MET A 63 -2.30 -9.59 7.40
N LEU A 64 -2.56 -10.05 8.64
CA LEU A 64 -1.54 -10.38 9.65
C LEU A 64 -0.65 -9.18 10.02
N LEU A 65 -1.17 -7.96 9.92
CA LEU A 65 -0.42 -6.75 10.23
C LEU A 65 -0.02 -6.71 11.71
N LYS A 66 1.20 -6.28 11.97
CA LYS A 66 1.68 -6.01 13.34
C LYS A 66 1.36 -4.59 13.79
N TRP A 67 1.11 -3.71 12.84
CA TRP A 67 0.77 -2.33 13.11
C TRP A 67 -0.14 -1.76 12.02
N ARG A 68 -1.11 -0.97 12.39
CA ARG A 68 -1.91 -0.12 11.50
C ARG A 68 -2.13 1.23 12.16
N GLY A 69 -2.12 2.30 11.37
CA GLY A 69 -2.38 3.66 11.85
C GLY A 69 -2.97 4.55 10.76
N ASN A 70 -3.42 5.73 11.20
CA ASN A 70 -3.96 6.76 10.34
C ASN A 70 -3.42 8.13 10.79
N LEU A 71 -3.08 9.03 9.85
CA LEU A 71 -2.63 10.38 10.16
C LEU A 71 -3.77 11.39 10.24
N HIS A 72 -4.98 11.01 9.82
CA HIS A 72 -6.17 11.86 9.81
C HIS A 72 -5.97 13.20 9.08
N PHE A 73 -5.20 13.19 7.99
CA PHE A 73 -5.12 14.35 7.11
C PHE A 73 -6.47 14.56 6.42
N PRO A 74 -6.80 15.80 6.01
CA PRO A 74 -8.05 16.10 5.31
C PRO A 74 -8.20 15.28 4.04
N ASP A 75 -9.26 14.46 3.96
CA ASP A 75 -9.59 13.64 2.79
C ASP A 75 -10.02 14.51 1.60
N ALA A 76 -9.72 14.08 0.38
CA ALA A 76 -9.90 14.80 -0.88
C ALA A 76 -9.16 16.16 -0.94
N ARG A 77 -8.27 16.42 0.02
CA ARG A 77 -7.53 17.68 0.18
C ARG A 77 -6.08 17.44 0.59
N LEU A 78 -5.53 16.28 0.26
CA LEU A 78 -4.12 16.00 0.52
C LEU A 78 -3.25 17.00 -0.25
N GLU A 79 -2.40 17.70 0.50
CA GLU A 79 -1.42 18.64 -0.03
C GLU A 79 -0.01 18.24 0.39
N ASN A 80 0.94 18.30 -0.55
CA ASN A 80 2.34 18.04 -0.25
C ASN A 80 2.99 19.25 0.45
N THR A 81 2.53 19.55 1.66
CA THR A 81 3.08 20.62 2.50
C THR A 81 4.27 20.14 3.33
N LEU A 82 5.11 21.10 3.78
CA LEU A 82 6.20 20.74 4.70
C LEU A 82 5.65 20.11 5.98
N ALA A 83 4.52 20.60 6.51
CA ALA A 83 3.90 20.05 7.72
C ALA A 83 3.48 18.59 7.53
N ALA A 84 2.82 18.24 6.43
CA ALA A 84 2.43 16.87 6.12
C ALA A 84 3.65 15.94 6.02
N ARG A 85 4.70 16.36 5.31
CA ARG A 85 5.96 15.62 5.18
C ARG A 85 6.65 15.42 6.52
N MET A 86 6.68 16.44 7.38
CA MET A 86 7.28 16.37 8.72
C MET A 86 6.53 15.38 9.61
N THR A 87 5.18 15.46 9.63
CA THR A 87 4.36 14.52 10.41
C THR A 87 4.62 13.08 9.99
N LEU A 88 4.65 12.82 8.67
CA LEU A 88 4.93 11.48 8.17
C LEU A 88 6.39 11.06 8.42
N ALA A 89 7.36 11.97 8.30
CA ALA A 89 8.77 11.68 8.58
C ALA A 89 9.00 11.26 10.05
N VAL A 90 8.34 11.92 10.99
CA VAL A 90 8.37 11.53 12.41
C VAL A 90 7.81 10.10 12.58
N LYS A 91 6.68 9.79 11.93
CA LYS A 91 6.09 8.44 11.99
C LYS A 91 7.01 7.37 11.38
N ILE A 92 7.70 7.67 10.29
CA ILE A 92 8.71 6.79 9.68
C ILE A 92 9.88 6.54 10.66
N ARG A 93 10.34 7.55 11.40
CA ARG A 93 11.37 7.40 12.43
C ARG A 93 10.91 6.54 13.60
N GLU A 94 9.65 6.66 14.02
CA GLU A 94 9.07 5.84 15.11
C GLU A 94 8.99 4.36 14.70
N LEU A 95 8.56 4.07 13.49
CA LEU A 95 8.32 2.73 13.00
C LEU A 95 9.56 2.04 12.42
N LYS A 96 10.54 2.81 11.97
CA LYS A 96 11.84 2.37 11.41
C LYS A 96 11.72 1.30 10.32
N PRO A 97 10.87 1.50 9.28
CA PRO A 97 10.69 0.50 8.23
C PRO A 97 11.96 0.36 7.37
N ARG A 98 12.34 -0.88 7.04
CA ARG A 98 13.39 -1.13 6.04
C ARG A 98 12.89 -0.87 4.63
N VAL A 99 11.63 -1.25 4.37
CA VAL A 99 10.96 -1.06 3.07
C VAL A 99 9.72 -0.23 3.27
N VAL A 100 9.53 0.78 2.43
CA VAL A 100 8.29 1.54 2.32
C VAL A 100 7.65 1.25 0.97
N ILE A 101 6.35 0.96 0.96
CA ILE A 101 5.55 0.83 -0.26
C ILE A 101 4.65 2.06 -0.33
N LEU A 102 4.69 2.76 -1.46
CA LEU A 102 3.90 3.95 -1.76
C LEU A 102 2.93 3.68 -2.92
N PRO A 103 1.86 4.45 -3.05
CA PRO A 103 1.07 4.45 -4.28
C PRO A 103 1.95 4.83 -5.47
N TYR A 104 1.63 4.28 -6.65
CA TYR A 104 2.27 4.70 -7.89
C TYR A 104 1.97 6.19 -8.15
N TRP A 105 2.94 6.93 -8.63
CA TRP A 105 2.85 8.40 -8.77
C TRP A 105 1.92 8.88 -9.88
N GLU A 106 1.49 8.00 -10.77
CA GLU A 106 0.43 8.25 -11.76
C GLU A 106 -0.84 7.57 -11.29
N ALA A 107 -1.81 8.36 -10.90
CA ALA A 107 -3.07 7.84 -10.38
C ALA A 107 -4.23 8.75 -10.80
N ARG A 108 -5.40 8.14 -10.96
CA ARG A 108 -6.62 8.86 -11.30
C ARG A 108 -7.16 9.71 -10.14
N HIS A 109 -6.96 9.23 -8.89
CA HIS A 109 -7.39 9.95 -7.70
C HIS A 109 -6.30 10.93 -7.25
N PRO A 110 -6.63 12.23 -7.02
CA PRO A 110 -5.64 13.23 -6.60
C PRO A 110 -4.86 12.83 -5.34
N ASP A 111 -5.53 12.33 -4.33
CA ASP A 111 -4.90 11.95 -3.07
C ASP A 111 -3.89 10.80 -3.24
N HIS A 112 -4.08 9.89 -4.19
CA HIS A 112 -3.12 8.80 -4.43
C HIS A 112 -1.76 9.31 -4.91
N TYR A 113 -1.73 10.20 -5.92
CA TYR A 113 -0.44 10.74 -6.36
C TYR A 113 0.14 11.72 -5.33
N ARG A 114 -0.69 12.44 -4.56
CA ARG A 114 -0.22 13.25 -3.43
C ARG A 114 0.37 12.41 -2.30
N ALA A 115 -0.25 11.27 -1.97
CA ALA A 115 0.30 10.31 -1.01
C ALA A 115 1.68 9.78 -1.45
N SER A 116 1.85 9.53 -2.76
CA SER A 116 3.15 9.14 -3.32
C SER A 116 4.21 10.23 -3.13
N GLU A 117 3.90 11.49 -3.45
CA GLU A 117 4.82 12.62 -3.31
C GLU A 117 5.19 12.86 -1.83
N ILE A 118 4.18 12.96 -0.95
CA ILE A 118 4.37 13.16 0.49
C ILE A 118 5.23 12.02 1.06
N GLY A 119 4.91 10.77 0.70
CA GLY A 119 5.61 9.59 1.18
C GLY A 119 7.08 9.55 0.78
N PHE A 120 7.38 9.85 -0.50
CA PHE A 120 8.74 9.90 -1.01
C PHE A 120 9.59 10.97 -0.29
N GLU A 121 9.06 12.21 -0.20
CA GLU A 121 9.77 13.30 0.44
C GLU A 121 9.91 13.12 1.96
N ALA A 122 8.90 12.52 2.62
CA ALA A 122 8.98 12.18 4.04
C ALA A 122 10.06 11.13 4.32
N CYS A 123 10.22 10.12 3.46
CA CYS A 123 11.32 9.14 3.55
C CYS A 123 12.70 9.82 3.47
N PHE A 124 12.85 10.83 2.61
CA PHE A 124 14.07 11.62 2.52
C PHE A 124 14.29 12.42 3.80
N LEU A 125 13.28 13.17 4.27
CA LEU A 125 13.35 13.98 5.48
C LEU A 125 13.67 13.14 6.70
N ALA A 126 13.04 11.98 6.86
CA ALA A 126 13.26 11.09 7.99
C ALA A 126 14.74 10.67 8.18
N GLY A 127 15.54 10.66 7.09
CA GLY A 127 16.97 10.37 7.14
C GLY A 127 17.87 11.55 7.53
N LEU A 128 17.34 12.77 7.67
CA LEU A 128 18.14 13.95 7.94
C LEU A 128 18.41 14.11 9.44
N ARG A 129 19.67 14.07 9.90
CA ARG A 129 20.03 14.20 11.31
C ARG A 129 19.50 15.48 11.97
N LYS A 130 19.43 16.57 11.23
CA LYS A 130 19.02 17.89 11.73
C LYS A 130 17.52 18.16 11.58
N LEU A 131 16.72 17.15 11.26
CA LEU A 131 15.28 17.33 11.11
C LEU A 131 14.62 17.68 12.42
N ASP A 132 14.98 16.95 13.47
CA ASP A 132 14.54 17.16 14.84
C ASP A 132 15.57 16.58 15.79
N GLU A 133 15.66 17.13 17.01
CA GLU A 133 16.64 16.74 18.03
C GLU A 133 16.15 15.59 18.93
N TYR A 134 14.89 15.19 18.80
CA TYR A 134 14.22 14.26 19.74
C TYR A 134 14.13 12.84 19.21
N SER A 135 14.30 12.62 17.91
CA SER A 135 14.17 11.29 17.28
C SER A 135 15.37 10.92 16.43
N GLU A 136 15.80 9.66 16.54
CA GLU A 136 16.90 9.14 15.76
C GLU A 136 16.58 9.13 14.25
N PRO A 137 17.49 9.62 13.39
CA PRO A 137 17.31 9.57 11.95
C PRO A 137 17.07 8.14 11.46
N HIS A 138 16.14 7.99 10.55
CA HIS A 138 15.91 6.71 9.88
C HIS A 138 15.60 6.91 8.42
N ARG A 139 16.37 6.27 7.55
CA ARG A 139 16.10 6.26 6.10
C ARG A 139 15.74 4.85 5.68
N PRO A 140 14.53 4.64 5.15
CA PRO A 140 14.19 3.34 4.56
C PRO A 140 15.21 2.93 3.50
N PHE A 141 15.58 1.66 3.50
CA PHE A 141 16.56 1.14 2.55
C PHE A 141 15.99 1.08 1.13
N LYS A 142 14.68 0.84 1.00
CA LYS A 142 14.00 0.72 -0.29
C LYS A 142 12.64 1.39 -0.28
N ILE A 143 12.31 2.09 -1.36
CA ILE A 143 10.96 2.58 -1.66
C ILE A 143 10.46 1.82 -2.88
N LEU A 144 9.29 1.20 -2.74
CA LEU A 144 8.58 0.50 -3.79
C LEU A 144 7.30 1.26 -4.12
N TYR A 145 6.84 1.19 -5.36
CA TYR A 145 5.59 1.78 -5.79
C TYR A 145 4.65 0.69 -6.28
N ALA A 146 3.43 0.66 -5.74
CA ALA A 146 2.39 -0.29 -6.09
C ALA A 146 1.23 0.40 -6.83
N SER A 147 0.67 -0.26 -7.83
CA SER A 147 -0.46 0.24 -8.62
C SER A 147 -1.49 -0.84 -8.86
N VAL A 148 -2.76 -0.43 -8.95
CA VAL A 148 -3.86 -1.29 -9.36
C VAL A 148 -4.70 -0.66 -10.47
N TYR A 149 -4.74 0.66 -10.56
CA TYR A 149 -5.59 1.40 -11.51
C TYR A 149 -4.83 2.06 -12.65
N ALA A 150 -3.50 2.08 -12.60
CA ALA A 150 -2.66 2.50 -13.71
C ALA A 150 -1.88 1.28 -14.23
N GLU A 151 -1.83 1.14 -15.55
CA GLU A 151 -0.92 0.18 -16.17
C GLU A 151 0.52 0.59 -15.89
N VAL A 152 1.30 -0.35 -15.39
CA VAL A 152 2.71 -0.10 -15.10
C VAL A 152 3.57 -1.15 -15.79
N LYS A 153 4.75 -0.72 -16.24
CA LYS A 153 5.83 -1.66 -16.58
C LYS A 153 6.56 -2.01 -15.28
N PRO A 154 6.33 -3.20 -14.72
CA PRO A 154 6.89 -3.53 -13.41
C PRO A 154 8.40 -3.69 -13.46
N SER A 155 9.08 -3.24 -12.42
CA SER A 155 10.48 -3.57 -12.18
C SER A 155 10.64 -5.02 -11.70
N PHE A 156 9.65 -5.51 -10.95
CA PHE A 156 9.51 -6.90 -10.54
C PHE A 156 8.04 -7.18 -10.14
N ILE A 157 7.71 -8.45 -10.01
CA ILE A 157 6.37 -8.92 -9.63
C ILE A 157 6.54 -9.90 -8.47
N VAL A 158 5.71 -9.76 -7.45
CA VAL A 158 5.63 -10.70 -6.33
C VAL A 158 4.54 -11.73 -6.62
N ASP A 159 4.89 -13.02 -6.60
CA ASP A 159 3.91 -14.09 -6.64
C ASP A 159 3.09 -14.11 -5.34
N ILE A 160 1.80 -13.85 -5.47
CA ILE A 160 0.81 -13.86 -4.39
C ILE A 160 -0.25 -14.95 -4.58
N SER A 161 0.04 -15.97 -5.37
CA SER A 161 -0.96 -17.01 -5.73
C SER A 161 -1.58 -17.67 -4.50
N ALA A 162 -0.80 -17.90 -3.45
CA ALA A 162 -1.26 -18.46 -2.20
C ALA A 162 -1.98 -17.43 -1.29
N GLN A 163 -1.69 -16.14 -1.43
CA GLN A 163 -2.21 -15.09 -0.59
C GLN A 163 -3.45 -14.38 -1.16
N PHE A 164 -3.78 -14.63 -2.43
CA PHE A 164 -4.82 -13.89 -3.15
C PHE A 164 -6.17 -13.94 -2.45
N GLU A 165 -6.65 -15.12 -2.05
CA GLU A 165 -7.94 -15.27 -1.39
C GLU A 165 -7.98 -14.56 -0.03
N ARG A 166 -6.89 -14.63 0.73
CA ARG A 166 -6.78 -13.92 2.00
C ARG A 166 -6.74 -12.40 1.81
N ARG A 167 -6.05 -11.91 0.78
CA ARG A 167 -6.10 -10.51 0.35
C ARG A 167 -7.52 -10.07 0.04
N MET A 168 -8.28 -10.87 -0.70
CA MET A 168 -9.68 -10.57 -1.00
C MET A 168 -10.55 -10.55 0.26
N THR A 169 -10.33 -11.47 1.20
CA THR A 169 -11.02 -11.45 2.50
C THR A 169 -10.72 -10.16 3.28
N ALA A 170 -9.47 -9.69 3.26
CA ALA A 170 -9.10 -8.42 3.89
C ALA A 170 -9.80 -7.23 3.24
N LEU A 171 -9.82 -7.15 1.90
CA LEU A 171 -10.50 -6.08 1.18
C LEU A 171 -12.00 -6.08 1.43
N LEU A 172 -12.63 -7.24 1.43
CA LEU A 172 -14.08 -7.38 1.66
C LEU A 172 -14.48 -7.19 3.13
N SER A 173 -13.51 -6.94 4.01
CA SER A 173 -13.78 -6.46 5.37
C SER A 173 -14.23 -5.00 5.43
N TYR A 174 -14.40 -4.35 4.27
CA TYR A 174 -14.99 -3.01 4.14
C TYR A 174 -16.39 -3.09 3.51
N PRO A 175 -17.40 -3.66 4.21
CA PRO A 175 -18.76 -3.73 3.69
C PRO A 175 -19.35 -2.35 3.39
N SER A 176 -18.90 -1.28 4.07
CA SER A 176 -19.30 0.08 3.73
C SER A 176 -18.88 0.48 2.32
N GLN A 177 -17.85 -0.13 1.74
CA GLN A 177 -17.31 0.19 0.40
C GLN A 177 -17.80 -0.79 -0.67
N TYR A 178 -17.92 -2.08 -0.34
CA TYR A 178 -18.15 -3.18 -1.31
C TYR A 178 -19.43 -3.97 -1.05
N GLY A 179 -20.26 -3.59 -0.06
CA GLY A 179 -21.52 -4.29 0.26
C GLY A 179 -22.58 -4.14 -0.84
N GLU A 180 -23.48 -5.12 -0.93
CA GLU A 180 -24.53 -5.20 -1.98
C GLU A 180 -25.63 -4.14 -1.87
N THR A 181 -25.90 -3.61 -0.68
CA THR A 181 -27.06 -2.75 -0.38
C THR A 181 -26.76 -1.26 -0.41
N ILE A 182 -25.70 -0.81 -1.07
CA ILE A 182 -25.23 0.54 -0.91
C ILE A 182 -25.70 1.45 -2.04
N GLU A 183 -26.34 2.58 -1.66
CA GLU A 183 -26.69 3.67 -2.57
C GLU A 183 -25.42 4.23 -3.25
N GLY A 184 -25.46 4.48 -4.54
CA GLY A 184 -24.32 5.08 -5.28
C GLY A 184 -24.18 4.61 -6.72
N GLY A 185 -25.07 3.73 -7.19
CA GLY A 185 -25.14 3.33 -8.59
C GLY A 185 -23.89 2.57 -9.10
N THR A 186 -23.71 2.56 -10.40
CA THR A 186 -22.66 1.81 -11.11
C THR A 186 -21.23 2.35 -10.94
N LEU A 187 -21.04 3.47 -10.23
CA LEU A 187 -19.73 4.09 -10.02
C LEU A 187 -18.81 3.27 -9.07
N PHE A 188 -19.43 2.54 -8.14
CA PHE A 188 -18.69 1.79 -7.12
C PHE A 188 -18.94 0.29 -7.31
N PRO A 189 -17.89 -0.53 -7.39
CA PRO A 189 -18.04 -1.96 -7.58
C PRO A 189 -18.65 -2.61 -6.32
N ASN A 190 -19.51 -3.61 -6.54
CA ASN A 190 -19.91 -4.53 -5.48
C ASN A 190 -18.80 -5.59 -5.23
N GLU A 191 -19.05 -6.50 -4.28
CA GLU A 191 -18.10 -7.56 -3.92
C GLU A 191 -17.64 -8.39 -5.12
N GLN A 192 -18.56 -8.83 -5.97
CA GLN A 192 -18.24 -9.64 -7.14
C GLN A 192 -17.40 -8.85 -8.15
N GLU A 193 -17.82 -7.63 -8.46
CA GLU A 193 -17.13 -6.78 -9.43
C GLU A 193 -15.70 -6.42 -9.00
N ILE A 194 -15.48 -6.07 -7.72
CA ILE A 194 -14.14 -5.75 -7.25
C ILE A 194 -13.24 -7.00 -7.25
N ARG A 195 -13.79 -8.17 -6.88
CA ARG A 195 -13.07 -9.45 -6.96
C ARG A 195 -12.66 -9.78 -8.38
N GLU A 196 -13.54 -9.60 -9.35
CA GLU A 196 -13.26 -9.83 -10.76
C GLU A 196 -12.19 -8.86 -11.29
N ARG A 197 -12.30 -7.57 -10.98
CA ARG A 197 -11.31 -6.55 -11.39
C ARG A 197 -9.93 -6.84 -10.85
N LEU A 198 -9.80 -7.03 -9.57
CA LEU A 198 -8.50 -7.31 -8.94
C LEU A 198 -7.96 -8.69 -9.34
N GLY A 199 -8.84 -9.68 -9.53
CA GLY A 199 -8.48 -10.98 -10.07
C GLY A 199 -7.90 -10.89 -11.48
N ALA A 200 -8.50 -10.08 -12.35
CA ALA A 200 -8.02 -9.86 -13.71
C ALA A 200 -6.63 -9.19 -13.72
N VAL A 201 -6.44 -8.14 -12.92
CA VAL A 201 -5.15 -7.44 -12.79
C VAL A 201 -4.08 -8.38 -12.25
N ALA A 202 -4.37 -9.09 -11.16
CA ALA A 202 -3.42 -10.02 -10.55
C ALA A 202 -3.05 -11.19 -11.47
N ARG A 203 -4.02 -11.69 -12.27
CA ARG A 203 -3.75 -12.70 -13.31
C ARG A 203 -2.87 -12.19 -14.42
N PHE A 204 -3.13 -10.97 -14.91
CA PHE A 204 -2.31 -10.35 -15.94
C PHE A 204 -0.84 -10.29 -15.52
N TYR A 205 -0.56 -9.73 -14.35
CA TYR A 205 0.81 -9.65 -13.86
C TYR A 205 1.40 -11.02 -13.45
N GLY A 206 0.60 -11.91 -12.87
CA GLY A 206 1.04 -13.28 -12.58
C GLY A 206 1.49 -14.03 -13.83
N ASN A 207 0.76 -13.85 -14.93
CA ASN A 207 1.08 -14.48 -16.22
C ASN A 207 2.47 -14.08 -16.75
N LEU A 208 2.93 -12.83 -16.49
CA LEU A 208 4.24 -12.35 -16.91
C LEU A 208 5.41 -13.11 -16.25
N ILE A 209 5.17 -13.75 -15.12
CA ILE A 209 6.16 -14.54 -14.38
C ILE A 209 5.79 -16.02 -14.25
N GLY A 210 4.74 -16.47 -14.95
CA GLY A 210 4.32 -17.86 -14.98
C GLY A 210 3.62 -18.36 -13.71
N VAL A 211 2.95 -17.48 -12.95
CA VAL A 211 2.19 -17.82 -11.74
C VAL A 211 0.72 -17.41 -11.86
N LYS A 212 -0.12 -17.89 -10.93
CA LYS A 212 -1.56 -17.64 -11.00
C LYS A 212 -1.93 -16.18 -10.73
N TYR A 213 -1.32 -15.58 -9.71
CA TYR A 213 -1.58 -14.19 -9.32
C TYR A 213 -0.27 -13.49 -8.95
N GLY A 214 -0.08 -12.25 -9.41
CA GLY A 214 1.08 -11.41 -9.13
C GLY A 214 0.69 -9.99 -8.75
N GLU A 215 1.48 -9.37 -7.88
CA GLU A 215 1.42 -7.95 -7.57
C GLU A 215 2.63 -7.24 -8.18
N PRO A 216 2.40 -6.23 -9.04
CA PRO A 216 3.48 -5.50 -9.70
C PRO A 216 4.07 -4.41 -8.81
N PHE A 217 5.38 -4.24 -8.88
CA PHE A 217 6.09 -3.14 -8.22
C PHE A 217 7.00 -2.41 -9.19
N VAL A 218 7.08 -1.10 -9.01
CA VAL A 218 8.02 -0.23 -9.71
C VAL A 218 9.01 0.32 -8.70
N VAL A 219 10.28 0.40 -9.10
CA VAL A 219 11.34 1.11 -8.38
C VAL A 219 11.94 2.17 -9.29
N LYS A 220 12.36 3.30 -8.71
CA LYS A 220 13.01 4.40 -9.46
C LYS A 220 14.51 4.15 -9.63
N GLU A 221 15.10 3.39 -8.71
CA GLU A 221 16.53 3.11 -8.70
C GLU A 221 16.86 1.84 -9.49
N ALA A 222 18.05 1.81 -10.08
CA ALA A 222 18.60 0.57 -10.63
C ALA A 222 18.84 -0.44 -9.51
N MET A 223 18.44 -1.69 -9.73
CA MET A 223 18.75 -2.79 -8.81
C MET A 223 20.17 -3.30 -9.07
N GLN A 224 20.97 -3.36 -8.00
CA GLN A 224 22.27 -4.01 -8.05
C GLN A 224 22.09 -5.52 -8.06
N ILE A 225 22.67 -6.19 -9.04
CA ILE A 225 22.71 -7.65 -9.15
C ILE A 225 24.17 -8.09 -9.06
N GLU A 226 24.47 -8.97 -8.14
CA GLU A 226 25.83 -9.52 -7.97
C GLU A 226 26.09 -10.70 -8.91
N ASP A 227 25.05 -11.51 -9.14
CA ASP A 227 25.16 -12.72 -9.94
C ASP A 227 23.99 -12.83 -10.93
N ILE A 228 24.27 -12.72 -12.21
CA ILE A 228 23.27 -12.80 -13.28
C ILE A 228 22.79 -14.24 -13.54
N VAL A 229 23.54 -15.26 -13.10
CA VAL A 229 23.18 -16.68 -13.29
C VAL A 229 22.05 -17.08 -12.34
N SER A 230 22.06 -16.55 -11.11
CA SER A 230 21.04 -16.82 -10.08
C SER A 230 19.83 -15.89 -10.16
N MET A 231 19.74 -15.00 -11.17
CA MET A 231 18.57 -14.14 -11.34
C MET A 231 17.29 -14.96 -11.46
N GLY A 232 16.27 -14.55 -10.69
CA GLY A 232 14.96 -15.22 -10.63
C GLY A 232 14.07 -15.08 -11.87
N SER A 233 14.55 -14.41 -12.95
CA SER A 233 13.79 -14.25 -14.19
C SER A 233 14.09 -15.37 -15.20
N ARG A 234 13.05 -15.82 -15.90
CA ARG A 234 13.16 -16.75 -17.03
C ARG A 234 12.83 -16.02 -18.32
N SER A 235 13.68 -16.12 -19.33
CA SER A 235 13.47 -15.45 -20.63
C SER A 235 12.67 -16.29 -21.61
N ILE A 236 12.64 -17.60 -21.45
CA ILE A 236 11.94 -18.60 -22.28
C ILE A 236 11.50 -19.79 -21.42
#